data_765e52870040e1c8b3f7433342b9cd50
#
_entry.id   765e52870040e1c8b3f7433342b9cd50
#
_cell.length_a   1.000
_cell.length_b   1.000
_cell.length_c   1.000
_cell.angle_alpha   90.00
_cell.angle_beta   90.00
_cell.angle_gamma   90.00
#
_symmetry.space_group_name_H-M   'P 1'
#
loop_
_entity.id
_entity.type
_entity.pdbx_description
1 polymer ?
#
loop_
_entity_poly.entity_id
_entity_poly.type
_entity_poly.pdbx_seq_one_letter_code
_entity_poly.pdbx_strand_id
1 'polypeptide(L)'
;MMLAGCGAQGEAYQPIAGPASRSVIYIYRPYKVLSLEATPMITCGHESIELEPGGYYDFVEDSGPVTCAPATDTATELKFDARAGEQYFIKEDVDPVGLGSHVRFRLMDAAVAGDEIRECSRQGIKQ
;
A
#
# COMPACT_ATOMS: atom_id res chain seq x y z
N MET A 1 18.30 -8.20 11.72
CA MET A 1 18.36 -7.48 11.01
C MET A 1 17.59 -6.39 10.99
N MET A 2 17.86 -5.38 10.58
CA MET A 2 17.28 -4.27 10.69
C MET A 2 16.74 -3.78 9.51
N LEU A 3 15.72 -3.23 9.48
CA LEU A 3 15.16 -2.65 8.41
C LEU A 3 15.48 -1.28 8.33
N ALA A 4 16.22 -0.91 7.39
CA ALA A 4 16.54 0.46 7.23
C ALA A 4 15.56 1.10 6.35
N GLY A 5 15.19 2.21 6.43
CA GLY A 5 14.45 2.98 5.46
C GLY A 5 12.96 3.09 5.67
N CYS A 6 12.33 2.09 6.23
CA CYS A 6 10.91 2.18 6.42
C CYS A 6 10.52 2.59 7.83
N GLY A 7 11.04 1.97 8.83
CA GLY A 7 10.81 2.42 10.20
C GLY A 7 9.58 1.93 10.91
N ALA A 8 8.69 1.23 10.23
CA ALA A 8 7.49 0.73 10.88
C ALA A 8 7.79 -0.55 11.66
N GLN A 9 6.94 -0.83 12.64
CA GLN A 9 7.02 -2.06 13.39
C GLN A 9 6.27 -3.13 12.63
N GLY A 10 6.70 -4.36 12.73
CA GLY A 10 6.03 -5.48 12.11
C GLY A 10 7.02 -6.39 11.43
N GLU A 11 6.50 -7.36 10.72
CA GLU A 11 7.34 -8.32 10.05
C GLU A 11 7.90 -7.75 8.75
N ALA A 12 9.09 -8.20 8.38
CA ALA A 12 9.69 -7.81 7.12
C ALA A 12 8.83 -8.31 5.97
N TYR A 13 8.94 -7.65 4.83
CA TYR A 13 8.20 -8.01 3.65
C TYR A 13 8.53 -9.43 3.22
N GLN A 14 7.49 -10.19 2.94
CA GLN A 14 7.63 -11.51 2.35
C GLN A 14 6.51 -11.68 1.33
N PRO A 15 6.83 -12.20 0.14
CA PRO A 15 5.79 -12.45 -0.85
C PRO A 15 4.85 -13.54 -0.36
N ILE A 16 3.59 -13.44 -0.74
CA ILE A 16 2.62 -14.48 -0.42
C ILE A 16 2.19 -15.15 -1.72
N ALA A 17 1.81 -16.43 -1.59
CA ALA A 17 1.28 -17.15 -2.73
C ALA A 17 -0.24 -17.06 -2.67
N GLY A 18 -0.83 -16.44 -3.65
CA GLY A 18 -2.29 -16.34 -3.69
C GLY A 18 -2.91 -17.47 -4.49
N PRO A 19 -4.23 -17.62 -4.39
CA PRO A 19 -4.94 -18.59 -5.21
C PRO A 19 -4.82 -18.25 -6.69
N ALA A 20 -4.78 -19.27 -7.54
CA ALA A 20 -4.62 -19.04 -8.96
C ALA A 20 -5.79 -18.27 -9.58
N SER A 21 -6.95 -18.27 -8.92
CA SER A 21 -8.12 -17.58 -9.45
C SER A 21 -8.27 -16.15 -8.97
N ARG A 22 -7.35 -15.68 -8.15
CA ARG A 22 -7.44 -14.34 -7.57
C ARG A 22 -6.10 -13.64 -7.71
N SER A 23 -6.08 -12.34 -7.42
CA SER A 23 -4.86 -11.56 -7.50
C SER A 23 -4.37 -11.24 -6.11
N VAL A 24 -3.07 -10.97 -5.99
CA VAL A 24 -2.47 -10.54 -4.73
C VAL A 24 -2.08 -9.08 -4.90
N ILE A 25 -2.47 -8.25 -3.95
CA ILE A 25 -2.20 -6.83 -4.00
C ILE A 25 -1.37 -6.46 -2.78
N TYR A 26 -0.26 -5.77 -3.04
CA TYR A 26 0.58 -5.23 -1.99
C TYR A 26 0.45 -3.73 -2.05
N ILE A 27 0.17 -3.09 -0.91
CA ILE A 27 0.18 -1.64 -0.85
C ILE A 27 1.22 -1.23 0.19
N TYR A 28 2.10 -0.29 -0.15
CA TYR A 28 3.18 0.07 0.75
C TYR A 28 3.36 1.58 0.78
N ARG A 29 3.84 2.07 1.91
CA ARG A 29 4.06 3.49 2.13
C ARG A 29 5.51 3.69 2.56
N PRO A 30 6.37 4.22 1.68
CA PRO A 30 7.77 4.44 2.05
C PRO A 30 7.87 5.46 3.18
N TYR A 31 8.93 5.32 3.95
CA TYR A 31 9.18 6.23 5.05
C TYR A 31 9.56 7.61 4.51
N LYS A 32 8.89 8.66 5.02
CA LYS A 32 9.19 10.01 4.64
C LYS A 32 9.13 10.87 5.87
N VAL A 33 10.22 11.56 6.18
CA VAL A 33 10.29 12.35 7.40
C VAL A 33 9.20 13.42 7.45
N LEU A 34 8.89 14.04 6.31
CA LEU A 34 7.94 15.13 6.30
C LEU A 34 6.49 14.71 6.43
N SER A 35 6.21 13.41 6.44
CA SER A 35 4.83 12.96 6.53
C SER A 35 4.61 11.96 7.65
N LEU A 36 5.43 12.02 8.70
CA LEU A 36 5.38 10.99 9.74
C LEU A 36 4.11 11.00 10.55
N GLU A 37 3.48 12.16 10.70
CA GLU A 37 2.32 12.25 11.57
C GLU A 37 1.01 11.91 10.89
N ALA A 38 0.96 11.88 9.59
CA ALA A 38 -0.28 11.61 8.88
C ALA A 38 -0.44 10.10 8.68
N THR A 39 -1.59 9.57 9.06
CA THR A 39 -1.90 8.17 8.84
C THR A 39 -3.33 8.09 8.30
N PRO A 40 -3.51 8.48 7.04
CA PRO A 40 -4.87 8.53 6.51
C PRO A 40 -5.45 7.13 6.30
N MET A 41 -6.75 7.02 6.51
CA MET A 41 -7.47 5.80 6.20
C MET A 41 -7.68 5.74 4.70
N ILE A 42 -7.38 4.61 4.09
CA ILE A 42 -7.62 4.41 2.68
C ILE A 42 -8.45 3.15 2.49
N THR A 43 -9.13 3.08 1.37
CA THR A 43 -9.82 1.86 0.97
C THR A 43 -9.18 1.38 -0.32
N CYS A 44 -8.99 0.08 -0.44
CA CYS A 44 -8.41 -0.48 -1.63
C CYS A 44 -9.09 -1.83 -1.86
N GLY A 45 -9.84 -1.96 -2.94
CA GLY A 45 -10.68 -3.13 -3.13
C GLY A 45 -11.71 -3.21 -2.02
N HIS A 46 -11.70 -4.29 -1.30
CA HIS A 46 -12.62 -4.49 -0.18
C HIS A 46 -11.96 -4.24 1.18
N GLU A 47 -10.74 -3.68 1.18
CA GLU A 47 -10.01 -3.51 2.42
C GLU A 47 -9.99 -2.06 2.86
N SER A 48 -10.05 -1.84 4.16
CA SER A 48 -9.82 -0.52 4.76
C SER A 48 -8.50 -0.58 5.51
N ILE A 49 -7.58 0.30 5.15
CA ILE A 49 -6.20 0.18 5.57
C ILE A 49 -5.67 1.50 6.09
N GLU A 50 -4.88 1.45 7.16
CA GLU A 50 -4.09 2.59 7.58
C GLU A 50 -2.65 2.12 7.63
N LEU A 51 -1.78 2.76 6.86
CA LEU A 51 -0.37 2.42 6.86
C LEU A 51 0.42 3.51 7.55
N GLU A 52 1.22 3.12 8.51
CA GLU A 52 2.18 4.02 9.11
C GLU A 52 3.35 4.23 8.13
N PRO A 53 4.11 5.30 8.30
CA PRO A 53 5.30 5.49 7.47
C PRO A 53 6.18 4.25 7.54
N GLY A 54 6.51 3.69 6.40
CA GLY A 54 7.32 2.49 6.32
C GLY A 54 6.54 1.21 6.46
N GLY A 55 5.23 1.25 6.35
CA GLY A 55 4.41 0.04 6.46
C GLY A 55 3.98 -0.50 5.11
N TYR A 56 3.60 -1.76 5.08
CA TYR A 56 2.96 -2.35 3.92
C TYR A 56 1.87 -3.33 4.38
N TYR A 57 0.95 -3.61 3.48
CA TYR A 57 -0.11 -4.59 3.73
C TYR A 57 -0.37 -5.37 2.45
N ASP A 58 -0.64 -6.67 2.58
CA ASP A 58 -0.95 -7.50 1.43
C ASP A 58 -2.33 -8.12 1.62
N PHE A 59 -3.04 -8.32 0.53
CA PHE A 59 -4.36 -8.92 0.56
C PHE A 59 -4.68 -9.52 -0.81
N VAL A 60 -5.72 -10.33 -0.84
CA VAL A 60 -6.15 -11.04 -2.03
C VAL A 60 -7.47 -10.45 -2.50
N GLU A 61 -7.59 -10.23 -3.81
CA GLU A 61 -8.82 -9.69 -4.39
C GLU A 61 -9.26 -10.55 -5.56
N ASP A 62 -10.55 -10.55 -5.82
CA ASP A 62 -11.07 -11.20 -7.02
C ASP A 62 -10.54 -10.48 -8.25
N SER A 63 -10.41 -11.22 -9.36
CA SER A 63 -10.01 -10.57 -10.60
C SER A 63 -11.11 -9.60 -11.03
N GLY A 64 -10.70 -8.54 -11.69
CA GLY A 64 -11.61 -7.50 -12.13
C GLY A 64 -11.14 -6.13 -11.68
N PRO A 65 -12.00 -5.12 -11.76
CA PRO A 65 -11.60 -3.76 -11.42
C PRO A 65 -11.36 -3.59 -9.93
N VAL A 66 -10.28 -2.89 -9.60
CA VAL A 66 -9.91 -2.57 -8.22
C VAL A 66 -9.71 -1.08 -8.13
N THR A 67 -10.26 -0.46 -7.09
CA THR A 67 -10.12 0.97 -6.85
C THR A 67 -9.49 1.19 -5.49
N CYS A 68 -8.45 2.02 -5.43
CA CYS A 68 -7.84 2.44 -4.18
C CYS A 68 -8.00 3.94 -4.05
N ALA A 69 -8.46 4.40 -2.90
CA ALA A 69 -8.73 5.82 -2.68
C ALA A 69 -8.63 6.18 -1.22
N PRO A 70 -8.28 7.44 -0.90
CA PRO A 70 -8.43 7.89 0.48
C PRO A 70 -9.89 7.82 0.87
N ALA A 71 -10.15 7.52 2.13
CA ALA A 71 -11.54 7.33 2.57
C ALA A 71 -12.36 8.59 2.43
N THR A 72 -11.74 9.76 2.53
CA THR A 72 -12.47 11.03 2.52
C THR A 72 -12.29 11.82 1.23
N ASP A 73 -11.54 11.32 0.26
CA ASP A 73 -11.25 12.10 -0.94
C ASP A 73 -11.02 11.15 -2.11
N THR A 74 -11.94 11.11 -3.04
CA THR A 74 -11.82 10.22 -4.18
C THR A 74 -11.18 10.88 -5.38
N ALA A 75 -10.73 12.14 -5.25
CA ALA A 75 -10.14 12.83 -6.40
C ALA A 75 -8.81 12.22 -6.82
N THR A 76 -8.13 11.50 -5.92
CA THR A 76 -6.85 10.89 -6.23
C THR A 76 -6.93 9.37 -6.29
N GLU A 77 -8.09 8.85 -6.64
CA GLU A 77 -8.24 7.40 -6.67
C GLU A 77 -7.44 6.78 -7.80
N LEU A 78 -7.03 5.54 -7.58
CA LEU A 78 -6.34 4.74 -8.57
C LEU A 78 -7.25 3.58 -8.93
N LYS A 79 -7.47 3.37 -10.23
CA LYS A 79 -8.26 2.24 -10.71
C LYS A 79 -7.43 1.39 -11.65
N PHE A 80 -7.52 0.08 -11.51
CA PHE A 80 -6.84 -0.83 -12.42
C PHE A 80 -7.58 -2.15 -12.48
N ASP A 81 -7.31 -2.94 -13.52
CA ASP A 81 -7.91 -4.26 -13.67
C ASP A 81 -6.95 -5.30 -13.14
N ALA A 82 -7.37 -6.04 -12.13
CA ALA A 82 -6.56 -7.11 -11.56
C ALA A 82 -6.86 -8.41 -12.29
N ARG A 83 -5.82 -9.14 -12.67
CA ARG A 83 -5.96 -10.40 -13.38
C ARG A 83 -5.66 -11.54 -12.43
N ALA A 84 -6.39 -12.63 -12.59
CA ALA A 84 -6.20 -13.81 -11.76
C ALA A 84 -4.76 -14.31 -11.90
N GLY A 85 -4.15 -14.67 -10.78
CA GLY A 85 -2.80 -15.19 -10.74
C GLY A 85 -1.70 -14.14 -10.76
N GLU A 86 -2.05 -12.86 -10.87
CA GLU A 86 -1.06 -11.78 -10.96
C GLU A 86 -0.87 -11.10 -9.63
N GLN A 87 0.25 -10.39 -9.49
CA GLN A 87 0.57 -9.61 -8.32
C GLN A 87 0.66 -8.15 -8.71
N TYR A 88 0.17 -7.28 -7.84
CA TYR A 88 0.18 -5.84 -8.08
C TYR A 88 0.77 -5.12 -6.89
N PHE A 89 1.54 -4.07 -7.16
CA PHE A 89 2.20 -3.29 -6.13
C PHE A 89 1.74 -1.85 -6.24
N ILE A 90 1.17 -1.33 -5.16
CA ILE A 90 0.65 0.03 -5.11
C ILE A 90 1.44 0.81 -4.08
N LYS A 91 1.99 1.94 -4.51
CA LYS A 91 2.76 2.81 -3.64
C LYS A 91 1.86 3.94 -3.17
N GLU A 92 1.80 4.12 -1.87
CA GLU A 92 1.06 5.22 -1.28
C GLU A 92 2.03 6.31 -0.89
N ASP A 93 1.85 7.52 -1.45
CA ASP A 93 2.64 8.67 -1.08
C ASP A 93 1.75 9.62 -0.30
N VAL A 94 2.19 10.04 0.86
CA VAL A 94 1.46 10.98 1.70
C VAL A 94 2.33 12.22 1.84
N ASP A 95 1.86 13.33 1.27
CA ASP A 95 2.61 14.59 1.30
C ASP A 95 1.88 15.59 2.15
N PRO A 96 2.58 16.37 2.98
CA PRO A 96 1.92 17.42 3.74
C PRO A 96 1.51 18.55 2.82
N VAL A 97 0.29 19.06 3.00
CA VAL A 97 -0.22 20.17 2.20
C VAL A 97 -0.94 21.10 3.16
N GLY A 98 -0.37 22.28 3.41
CA GLY A 98 -0.98 23.22 4.33
C GLY A 98 -1.16 22.57 5.71
N LEU A 99 -2.39 22.50 6.17
CA LEU A 99 -2.70 21.91 7.47
C LEU A 99 -3.10 20.45 7.38
N GLY A 100 -3.09 19.88 6.19
CA GLY A 100 -3.52 18.50 6.00
C GLY A 100 -2.49 17.70 5.26
N SER A 101 -2.94 16.64 4.60
CA SER A 101 -2.08 15.79 3.82
C SER A 101 -2.76 15.46 2.50
N HIS A 102 -1.95 15.12 1.52
CA HIS A 102 -2.43 14.74 0.21
C HIS A 102 -1.93 13.34 -0.06
N VAL A 103 -2.84 12.44 -0.41
CA VAL A 103 -2.51 11.03 -0.63
C VAL A 103 -2.56 10.75 -2.11
N ARG A 104 -1.52 10.09 -2.61
CA ARG A 104 -1.47 9.68 -4.01
C ARG A 104 -1.11 8.22 -4.08
N PHE A 105 -1.69 7.52 -5.05
CA PHE A 105 -1.40 6.12 -5.26
C PHE A 105 -0.81 5.93 -6.63
N ARG A 106 0.16 5.01 -6.74
CA ARG A 106 0.74 4.66 -8.02
C ARG A 106 0.87 3.16 -8.14
N LEU A 107 0.46 2.64 -9.29
CA LEU A 107 0.68 1.23 -9.59
C LEU A 107 2.12 1.11 -10.05
N MET A 108 2.91 0.31 -9.36
CA MET A 108 4.35 0.26 -9.56
C MET A 108 4.77 -0.98 -10.31
N ASP A 109 5.84 -0.84 -11.09
CA ASP A 109 6.48 -1.96 -11.71
C ASP A 109 7.04 -2.88 -10.62
N ALA A 110 6.89 -4.19 -10.81
CA ALA A 110 7.25 -5.15 -9.76
C ALA A 110 8.73 -5.07 -9.38
N ALA A 111 9.61 -4.82 -10.33
CA ALA A 111 11.03 -4.75 -10.03
C ALA A 111 11.36 -3.56 -9.14
N VAL A 112 10.78 -2.40 -9.43
CA VAL A 112 11.00 -1.19 -8.63
C VAL A 112 10.36 -1.35 -7.26
N ALA A 113 9.10 -1.82 -7.24
CA ALA A 113 8.38 -1.97 -5.99
C ALA A 113 9.06 -3.00 -5.09
N GLY A 114 9.60 -4.06 -5.66
CA GLY A 114 10.26 -5.08 -4.89
C GLY A 114 11.43 -4.53 -4.09
N ASP A 115 12.18 -3.60 -4.67
CA ASP A 115 13.29 -2.99 -3.95
C ASP A 115 12.79 -2.07 -2.84
N GLU A 116 11.73 -1.34 -3.09
CA GLU A 116 11.21 -0.40 -2.10
C GLU A 116 10.48 -1.09 -0.96
N ILE A 117 9.68 -2.10 -1.28
CA ILE A 117 8.85 -2.74 -0.27
C ILE A 117 9.67 -3.61 0.67
N ARG A 118 10.85 -4.07 0.22
CA ARG A 118 11.69 -4.88 1.11
C ARG A 118 12.15 -4.14 2.33
N GLU A 119 12.12 -2.82 2.29
CA GLU A 119 12.49 -2.02 3.43
C GLU A 119 11.31 -1.69 4.33
N CYS A 120 10.13 -2.21 4.01
CA CYS A 120 8.93 -1.93 4.77
C CYS A 120 8.57 -3.09 5.69
N SER A 121 7.76 -2.81 6.70
CA SER A 121 7.28 -3.81 7.64
C SER A 121 5.78 -3.98 7.50
N ARG A 122 5.33 -5.20 7.69
CA ARG A 122 3.91 -5.51 7.50
C ARG A 122 3.06 -4.85 8.57
N GLN A 123 1.94 -4.29 8.15
CA GLN A 123 0.99 -3.65 9.05
C GLN A 123 -0.31 -4.44 9.05
N GLY A 124 -1.03 -4.34 10.13
CA GLY A 124 -2.33 -4.98 10.19
C GLY A 124 -3.43 -4.05 9.70
N ILE A 125 -4.62 -4.62 9.54
CA ILE A 125 -5.79 -3.85 9.18
C ILE A 125 -6.29 -3.15 10.42
N LYS A 126 -6.69 -1.88 10.26
CA LYS A 126 -7.27 -1.16 11.38
C LYS A 126 -8.77 -1.36 11.37
N GLN A 127 -9.32 -1.65 12.50
CA GLN A 127 -10.74 -1.91 12.64
C GLN A 127 -11.51 -0.66 13.04
#